data_65c38a22b36281058a62a443649ba857
#
_entry.id   65c38a22b36281058a62a443649ba857
#
_cell.length_a   1.000
_cell.length_b   1.000
_cell.length_c   1.000
_cell.angle_alpha   90.00
_cell.angle_beta   90.00
_cell.angle_gamma   90.00
#
_symmetry.space_group_name_H-M   'P 1'
#
loop_
_entity.id
_entity.type
_entity.pdbx_description
1 polymer ?
#
loop_
_entity_poly.entity_id
_entity_poly.type
_entity_poly.pdbx_seq_one_letter_code
_entity_poly.pdbx_strand_id
1 'polypeptide(L)'
;TPIAKTYPCEAGMRVTSDALQCFGGYGFTEDFPAEQYYRDIRITPIYEGTTGIQSQDLLGRKIPMSGGKASQLLAQQVGATIKEALQFDDLKKYAM
;
A
#
# COMPACT_ATOMS: atom_id res chain seq x y z
N THR A 1 1.49 11.03 -5.42
CA THR A 1 0.85 10.17 -6.44
C THR A 1 1.34 8.71 -6.37
N PRO A 2 2.66 8.36 -6.44
CA PRO A 2 3.09 6.97 -6.50
C PRO A 2 2.52 6.06 -5.40
N ILE A 3 2.61 6.47 -4.15
CA ILE A 3 2.09 5.70 -3.00
C ILE A 3 0.58 5.58 -3.07
N ALA A 4 -0.13 6.71 -3.29
CA ALA A 4 -1.58 6.75 -3.35
C ALA A 4 -2.17 5.96 -4.53
N LYS A 5 -1.40 5.72 -5.59
CA LYS A 5 -1.80 4.87 -6.72
C LYS A 5 -1.45 3.41 -6.48
N THR A 6 -0.24 3.13 -6.02
CA THR A 6 0.26 1.75 -5.91
C THR A 6 -0.38 0.99 -4.74
N TYR A 7 -0.39 1.59 -3.55
CA TYR A 7 -0.87 0.89 -2.35
C TYR A 7 -2.34 0.44 -2.46
N PRO A 8 -3.30 1.30 -2.87
CA PRO A 8 -4.69 0.87 -3.02
C PRO A 8 -4.88 -0.20 -4.11
N CYS A 9 -4.15 -0.11 -5.22
CA CYS A 9 -4.25 -1.10 -6.30
C CYS A 9 -3.77 -2.49 -5.84
N GLU A 10 -2.62 -2.56 -5.19
CA GLU A 10 -2.06 -3.81 -4.69
C GLU A 10 -2.88 -4.38 -3.51
N ALA A 11 -3.34 -3.51 -2.60
CA ALA A 11 -4.23 -3.91 -1.50
C ALA A 11 -5.58 -4.41 -2.03
N GLY A 12 -6.15 -3.72 -3.04
CA GLY A 12 -7.40 -4.11 -3.69
C GLY A 12 -7.33 -5.50 -4.31
N MET A 13 -6.21 -5.85 -4.94
CA MET A 13 -5.97 -7.20 -5.47
C MET A 13 -6.08 -8.27 -4.38
N ARG A 14 -5.48 -8.03 -3.21
CA ARG A 14 -5.55 -8.97 -2.07
C ARG A 14 -6.96 -9.06 -1.51
N VAL A 15 -7.57 -7.91 -1.24
CA VAL A 15 -8.94 -7.84 -0.66
C VAL A 15 -9.96 -8.55 -1.55
N THR A 16 -9.92 -8.33 -2.87
CA THR A 16 -10.86 -9.00 -3.79
C THR A 16 -10.58 -10.49 -3.93
N SER A 17 -9.31 -10.91 -3.88
CA SER A 17 -8.93 -12.32 -3.82
C SER A 17 -9.46 -13.01 -2.56
N ASP A 18 -9.28 -12.38 -1.40
CA ASP A 18 -9.75 -12.88 -0.11
C ASP A 18 -11.28 -12.92 -0.05
N ALA A 19 -11.94 -11.90 -0.59
CA ALA A 19 -13.40 -11.86 -0.70
C ALA A 19 -13.93 -13.03 -1.55
N LEU A 20 -13.34 -13.27 -2.73
CA LEU A 20 -13.68 -14.39 -3.59
C LEU A 20 -13.51 -15.72 -2.84
N GLN A 21 -12.43 -15.89 -2.09
CA GLN A 21 -12.16 -17.06 -1.27
C GLN A 21 -13.22 -17.26 -0.17
N CYS A 22 -13.68 -16.18 0.49
CA CYS A 22 -14.73 -16.23 1.51
C CYS A 22 -16.07 -16.68 0.94
N PHE A 23 -16.40 -16.34 -0.31
CA PHE A 23 -17.59 -16.83 -1.00
C PHE A 23 -17.50 -18.32 -1.40
N GLY A 24 -16.30 -18.92 -1.34
CA GLY A 24 -16.07 -20.29 -1.80
C GLY A 24 -16.40 -20.48 -3.27
N GLY A 25 -17.00 -21.61 -3.64
CA GLY A 25 -17.37 -21.89 -5.03
C GLY A 25 -18.32 -20.86 -5.66
N TYR A 26 -19.18 -20.25 -4.88
CA TYR A 26 -20.09 -19.19 -5.33
C TYR A 26 -19.35 -17.90 -5.75
N GLY A 27 -18.21 -17.62 -5.12
CA GLY A 27 -17.38 -16.46 -5.50
C GLY A 27 -16.81 -16.54 -6.90
N PHE A 28 -16.65 -17.76 -7.43
CA PHE A 28 -16.16 -18.00 -8.79
C PHE A 28 -17.26 -17.91 -9.85
N THR A 29 -18.54 -18.00 -9.47
CA THR A 29 -19.69 -17.95 -10.37
C THR A 29 -20.15 -16.51 -10.62
N GLU A 30 -20.85 -16.28 -11.74
CA GLU A 30 -21.41 -14.98 -12.10
C GLU A 30 -22.67 -14.60 -11.29
N ASP A 31 -23.15 -15.50 -10.41
CA ASP A 31 -24.30 -15.24 -9.54
C ASP A 31 -24.01 -14.16 -8.49
N PHE A 32 -22.73 -13.95 -8.19
CA PHE A 32 -22.24 -12.96 -7.23
C PHE A 32 -21.18 -12.05 -7.87
N PRO A 33 -21.09 -10.78 -7.48
CA PRO A 33 -20.17 -9.84 -8.10
C PRO A 33 -18.69 -10.03 -7.71
N ALA A 34 -18.35 -11.00 -6.87
CA ALA A 34 -17.00 -11.18 -6.34
C ALA A 34 -15.98 -11.46 -7.45
N GLU A 35 -16.31 -12.30 -8.43
CA GLU A 35 -15.45 -12.61 -9.56
C GLU A 35 -15.21 -11.38 -10.44
N GLN A 36 -16.25 -10.57 -10.67
CA GLN A 36 -16.14 -9.36 -11.45
C GLN A 36 -15.23 -8.34 -10.78
N TYR A 37 -15.36 -8.10 -9.48
CA TYR A 37 -14.49 -7.20 -8.74
C TYR A 37 -13.03 -7.65 -8.79
N TYR A 38 -12.77 -8.94 -8.66
CA TYR A 38 -11.41 -9.49 -8.77
C TYR A 38 -10.84 -9.31 -10.18
N ARG A 39 -11.64 -9.49 -11.21
CA ARG A 39 -11.27 -9.28 -12.61
C ARG A 39 -10.98 -7.81 -12.88
N ASP A 40 -11.88 -6.92 -12.47
CA ASP A 40 -11.80 -5.50 -12.77
C ASP A 40 -10.65 -4.81 -12.05
N ILE A 41 -10.38 -5.18 -10.80
CA ILE A 41 -9.26 -4.60 -10.05
C ILE A 41 -7.90 -4.91 -10.70
N ARG A 42 -7.79 -5.99 -11.46
CA ARG A 42 -6.52 -6.48 -12.02
C ARG A 42 -5.85 -5.48 -12.96
N ILE A 43 -6.60 -4.64 -13.65
CA ILE A 43 -6.03 -3.61 -14.54
C ILE A 43 -5.39 -2.46 -13.76
N THR A 44 -5.82 -2.21 -12.54
CA THR A 44 -5.41 -1.02 -11.79
C THR A 44 -3.91 -0.95 -11.47
N PRO A 45 -3.17 -2.03 -11.15
CA PRO A 45 -1.72 -1.97 -11.01
C PRO A 45 -0.95 -1.94 -12.34
N ILE A 46 -1.64 -2.01 -13.49
CA ILE A 46 -1.04 -2.08 -14.82
C ILE A 46 -1.12 -0.74 -15.54
N TYR A 47 -2.30 -0.11 -15.61
CA TYR A 47 -2.53 1.12 -16.38
C TYR A 47 -2.09 2.37 -15.62
N GLU A 48 -1.95 3.49 -16.33
CA GLU A 48 -1.56 4.80 -15.77
C GLU A 48 -0.28 4.76 -14.94
N GLY A 49 0.69 4.02 -15.40
CA GLY A 49 1.94 3.72 -14.71
C GLY A 49 1.82 2.48 -13.82
N THR A 50 2.51 1.43 -14.23
CA THR A 50 2.58 0.17 -13.47
C THR A 50 3.15 0.40 -12.08
N THR A 51 2.96 -0.55 -11.16
CA THR A 51 3.60 -0.56 -9.85
C THR A 51 5.12 -0.31 -9.95
N GLY A 52 5.80 -0.91 -10.92
CA GLY A 52 7.23 -0.69 -11.16
C GLY A 52 7.56 0.75 -11.58
N ILE A 53 6.79 1.33 -12.49
CA ILE A 53 6.96 2.73 -12.93
C ILE A 53 6.69 3.71 -11.77
N GLN A 54 5.65 3.46 -10.97
CA GLN A 54 5.37 4.27 -9.79
C GLN A 54 6.50 4.17 -8.75
N SER A 55 7.10 2.99 -8.58
CA SER A 55 8.25 2.80 -7.70
C SER A 55 9.48 3.57 -8.18
N GLN A 56 9.76 3.57 -9.49
CA GLN A 56 10.82 4.38 -10.09
C GLN A 56 10.58 5.88 -9.90
N ASP A 57 9.36 6.37 -10.10
CA ASP A 57 9.01 7.76 -9.86
C ASP A 57 9.18 8.15 -8.37
N LEU A 58 8.79 7.26 -7.46
CA LEU A 58 8.94 7.49 -6.03
C LEU A 58 10.42 7.61 -5.64
N LEU A 59 11.22 6.59 -5.97
CA LEU A 59 12.61 6.50 -5.54
C LEU A 59 13.52 7.46 -6.30
N GLY A 60 13.38 7.54 -7.63
CA GLY A 60 14.27 8.32 -8.48
C GLY A 60 13.94 9.81 -8.53
N ARG A 61 12.69 10.19 -8.32
CA ARG A 61 12.25 11.58 -8.48
C ARG A 61 11.63 12.17 -7.23
N LYS A 62 10.68 11.51 -6.59
CA LYS A 62 9.89 12.10 -5.49
C LYS A 62 10.66 12.16 -4.18
N ILE A 63 11.40 11.12 -3.85
CA ILE A 63 12.19 11.10 -2.60
C ILE A 63 13.29 12.16 -2.61
N PRO A 64 14.15 12.28 -3.67
CA PRO A 64 15.19 13.31 -3.67
C PRO A 64 14.68 14.73 -3.96
N MET A 65 13.42 14.90 -4.36
CA MET A 65 12.84 16.20 -4.69
C MET A 65 12.99 17.19 -3.53
N SER A 66 13.34 18.42 -3.84
CA SER A 66 13.56 19.50 -2.86
C SER A 66 14.59 19.12 -1.78
N GLY A 67 15.68 18.46 -2.18
CA GLY A 67 16.74 18.05 -1.26
C GLY A 67 16.29 16.98 -0.25
N GLY A 68 15.31 16.15 -0.61
CA GLY A 68 14.81 15.07 0.25
C GLY A 68 13.90 15.54 1.39
N LYS A 69 13.30 16.73 1.27
CA LYS A 69 12.46 17.33 2.32
C LYS A 69 11.36 16.41 2.82
N ALA A 70 10.71 15.68 1.91
CA ALA A 70 9.64 14.73 2.29
C ALA A 70 10.15 13.59 3.20
N SER A 71 11.33 13.05 2.86
CA SER A 71 11.98 12.01 3.67
C SER A 71 12.41 12.51 5.03
N GLN A 72 12.92 13.76 5.09
CA GLN A 72 13.31 14.41 6.34
C GLN A 72 12.09 14.61 7.26
N LEU A 73 10.96 15.08 6.73
CA LEU A 73 9.72 15.23 7.50
C LEU A 73 9.19 13.90 8.01
N LEU A 74 9.23 12.86 7.17
CA LEU A 74 8.84 11.51 7.59
C LEU A 74 9.76 10.99 8.69
N ALA A 75 11.07 11.14 8.54
CA ALA A 75 12.05 10.74 9.56
C ALA A 75 11.85 11.45 10.89
N GLN A 76 11.51 12.74 10.87
CA GLN A 76 11.18 13.51 12.07
C GLN A 76 9.92 12.94 12.76
N GLN A 77 8.87 12.65 11.97
CA GLN A 77 7.63 12.10 12.52
C GLN A 77 7.86 10.70 13.12
N VAL A 78 8.56 9.83 12.42
CA VAL A 78 8.92 8.49 12.92
C VAL A 78 9.77 8.60 14.18
N GLY A 79 10.78 9.48 14.19
CA GLY A 79 11.64 9.72 15.35
C GLY A 79 10.87 10.24 16.57
N ALA A 80 9.87 11.08 16.38
CA ALA A 80 8.99 11.53 17.46
C ALA A 80 8.18 10.37 18.05
N THR A 81 7.56 9.54 17.18
CA THR A 81 6.81 8.35 17.61
C THR A 81 7.69 7.35 18.36
N ILE A 82 8.92 7.10 17.87
CA ILE A 82 9.88 6.23 18.56
C ILE A 82 10.21 6.77 19.98
N LYS A 83 10.48 8.07 20.09
CA LYS A 83 10.76 8.69 21.40
C LYS A 83 9.59 8.56 22.36
N GLU A 84 8.37 8.71 21.86
CA GLU A 84 7.15 8.51 22.68
C GLU A 84 7.00 7.04 23.09
N ALA A 85 7.17 6.11 22.16
CA ALA A 85 7.07 4.67 22.44
C ALA A 85 8.09 4.18 23.47
N LEU A 86 9.29 4.76 23.50
CA LEU A 86 10.32 4.44 24.50
C LEU A 86 9.92 4.79 25.94
N GLN A 87 8.88 5.58 26.15
CA GLN A 87 8.35 5.88 27.48
C GLN A 87 7.48 4.76 28.06
N PHE A 88 7.07 3.79 27.22
CA PHE A 88 6.21 2.66 27.60
C PHE A 88 6.99 1.36 27.53
N ASP A 89 7.09 0.62 28.65
CA ASP A 89 7.92 -0.59 28.75
C ASP A 89 7.54 -1.68 27.73
N ASP A 90 6.26 -1.88 27.50
CA ASP A 90 5.72 -2.85 26.53
C ASP A 90 5.98 -2.48 25.07
N LEU A 91 6.25 -1.21 24.77
CA LEU A 91 6.54 -0.72 23.42
C LEU A 91 8.03 -0.60 23.11
N LYS A 92 8.91 -0.58 24.13
CA LYS A 92 10.37 -0.44 23.95
C LYS A 92 10.95 -1.42 22.94
N LYS A 93 10.49 -2.67 22.97
CA LYS A 93 10.98 -3.73 22.05
C LYS A 93 10.68 -3.48 20.55
N TYR A 94 9.73 -2.59 20.25
CA TYR A 94 9.38 -2.20 18.88
C TYR A 94 9.99 -0.85 18.45
N ALA A 95 10.57 -0.12 19.41
CA ALA A 95 11.17 1.19 19.19
C ALA A 95 12.69 1.14 18.95
N MET A 96 13.27 -0.06 19.01
CA MET A 96 14.65 -0.38 18.66
C MET A 96 14.71 -0.88 17.23
#